data_9ec2e2d39da2df095d365a6fbc03c09b
#
_entry.id   9ec2e2d39da2df095d365a6fbc03c09b
#
_cell.length_a   1.000
_cell.length_b   1.000
_cell.length_c   1.000
_cell.angle_alpha   90.00
_cell.angle_beta   90.00
_cell.angle_gamma   90.00
#
_symmetry.space_group_name_H-M   'P 1'
#
loop_
_entity.id
_entity.type
_entity.pdbx_description
1 polymer ?
#
loop_
_entity_poly.entity_id
_entity_poly.type
_entity_poly.pdbx_seq_one_letter_code
_entity_poly.pdbx_strand_id
1 'polypeptide(L)'
;MLGGGPEIHLNRLENLWVDRIIYTHHWRALLRDLFEEWTSAAVAAGVMWASNMVFVASSGVDIVPKVICGVSGILAGGSGVFGLYLLREHRALGRYAAHAANYFQLHEKHNTGLQDLSVKYSLPWAGVMWSFAITSFAVVIFLFSSLVALAGAHAHIAFTLFLVIGVYVHARGVEPTIGDLRRVFLRYGFPRLAPHAPVARENRTNL
;
A
#
# COMPACT_ATOMS: atom_id res chain seq x y z
N MET A 1 8.77 9.39 -6.94
CA MET A 1 7.94 8.57 -7.84
C MET A 1 7.33 7.43 -7.02
N LEU A 2 6.28 7.74 -6.25
CA LEU A 2 5.60 6.83 -5.30
C LEU A 2 4.31 6.25 -5.92
N GLY A 3 4.27 6.10 -7.27
CA GLY A 3 3.15 5.47 -7.98
C GLY A 3 1.75 6.07 -7.74
N GLY A 4 1.65 7.37 -7.41
CA GLY A 4 0.37 8.04 -7.11
C GLY A 4 -0.20 7.72 -5.71
N GLY A 5 0.45 6.86 -4.92
CA GLY A 5 -0.02 6.48 -3.59
C GLY A 5 -0.32 7.66 -2.65
N PRO A 6 0.58 8.65 -2.50
CA PRO A 6 0.32 9.80 -1.65
C PRO A 6 -0.86 10.66 -2.11
N GLU A 7 -1.06 10.81 -3.42
CA GLU A 7 -2.17 11.58 -3.98
C GLU A 7 -3.52 10.90 -3.71
N ILE A 8 -3.57 9.59 -3.83
CA ILE A 8 -4.78 8.80 -3.52
C ILE A 8 -5.14 8.94 -2.04
N HIS A 9 -4.14 8.82 -1.15
CA HIS A 9 -4.36 9.00 0.29
C HIS A 9 -4.73 10.43 0.62
N LEU A 10 -4.08 11.42 0.00
CA LEU A 10 -4.40 12.83 0.20
C LEU A 10 -5.86 13.13 -0.16
N ASN A 11 -6.30 12.71 -1.34
CA ASN A 11 -7.68 12.89 -1.79
C ASN A 11 -8.70 12.20 -0.85
N ARG A 12 -8.38 11.00 -0.35
CA ARG A 12 -9.23 10.32 0.65
C ARG A 12 -9.29 11.07 1.97
N LEU A 13 -8.16 11.64 2.43
CA LEU A 13 -8.08 12.42 3.66
C LEU A 13 -8.80 13.75 3.53
N GLU A 14 -8.63 14.47 2.42
CA GLU A 14 -9.32 15.74 2.14
C GLU A 14 -10.84 15.55 2.03
N ASN A 15 -11.28 14.48 1.36
CA ASN A 15 -12.72 14.16 1.27
C ASN A 15 -13.33 13.78 2.63
N LEU A 16 -12.52 13.30 3.57
CA LEU A 16 -12.96 13.00 4.93
C LEU A 16 -12.98 14.24 5.84
N TRP A 17 -12.04 15.18 5.60
CA TRP A 17 -11.78 16.38 6.41
C TRP A 17 -12.47 17.62 5.81
N VAL A 18 -13.75 17.50 5.46
CA VAL A 18 -14.56 18.61 4.95
C VAL A 18 -15.11 19.39 6.14
N ASP A 19 -14.94 20.72 6.13
CA ASP A 19 -15.42 21.64 7.18
C ASP A 19 -14.94 21.28 8.60
N ARG A 20 -13.83 20.60 8.72
CA ARG A 20 -13.25 20.11 10.00
C ARG A 20 -14.17 19.18 10.79
N ILE A 21 -15.10 18.53 10.11
CA ILE A 21 -16.05 17.58 10.70
C ILE A 21 -15.75 16.18 10.15
N ILE A 22 -15.57 15.22 11.04
CA ILE A 22 -15.41 13.80 10.68
C ILE A 22 -16.64 13.03 11.05
N TYR A 23 -17.29 12.42 10.05
CA TYR A 23 -18.37 11.49 10.30
C TYR A 23 -17.80 10.11 10.69
N THR A 24 -18.26 9.58 11.83
CA THR A 24 -17.74 8.32 12.41
C THR A 24 -17.76 7.14 11.44
N HIS A 25 -18.77 7.07 10.60
CA HIS A 25 -18.92 5.97 9.64
C HIS A 25 -17.89 6.06 8.50
N HIS A 26 -17.62 7.25 7.96
CA HIS A 26 -16.59 7.46 6.95
C HIS A 26 -15.18 7.22 7.51
N TRP A 27 -14.94 7.66 8.75
CA TRP A 27 -13.70 7.38 9.46
C TRP A 27 -13.44 5.88 9.62
N ARG A 28 -14.44 5.12 10.07
CA ARG A 28 -14.32 3.67 10.23
C ARG A 28 -14.10 2.95 8.90
N ALA A 29 -14.71 3.40 7.82
CA ALA A 29 -14.50 2.86 6.49
C ALA A 29 -13.04 3.11 6.04
N LEU A 30 -12.54 4.35 6.16
CA LEU A 30 -11.15 4.67 5.83
C LEU A 30 -10.16 3.83 6.64
N LEU A 31 -10.36 3.70 7.97
CA LEU A 31 -9.47 2.90 8.82
C LEU A 31 -9.45 1.43 8.41
N ARG A 32 -10.59 0.86 8.05
CA ARG A 32 -10.65 -0.54 7.60
C ARG A 32 -9.83 -0.72 6.34
N ASP A 33 -10.00 0.16 5.35
CA ASP A 33 -9.25 0.10 4.09
C ASP A 33 -7.75 0.26 4.34
N LEU A 34 -7.34 1.20 5.20
CA LEU A 34 -5.95 1.39 5.60
C LEU A 34 -5.37 0.17 6.33
N PHE A 35 -6.14 -0.46 7.21
CA PHE A 35 -5.70 -1.66 7.92
C PHE A 35 -5.49 -2.84 6.97
N GLU A 36 -6.37 -3.05 6.01
CA GLU A 36 -6.20 -4.05 4.96
C GLU A 36 -4.95 -3.76 4.13
N GLU A 37 -4.75 -2.51 3.74
CA GLU A 37 -3.60 -2.07 2.97
C GLU A 37 -2.28 -2.26 3.74
N TRP A 38 -2.20 -1.81 4.99
CA TRP A 38 -0.99 -1.96 5.79
C TRP A 38 -0.70 -3.41 6.20
N THR A 39 -1.75 -4.21 6.41
CA THR A 39 -1.59 -5.64 6.69
C THR A 39 -1.03 -6.36 5.47
N SER A 40 -1.57 -6.09 4.28
CA SER A 40 -1.08 -6.69 3.04
C SER A 40 0.36 -6.24 2.73
N ALA A 41 0.69 -4.96 2.96
CA ALA A 41 2.05 -4.46 2.83
C ALA A 41 3.02 -5.15 3.81
N ALA A 42 2.62 -5.34 5.08
CA ALA A 42 3.44 -6.01 6.07
C ALA A 42 3.69 -7.49 5.73
N VAL A 43 2.68 -8.19 5.23
CA VAL A 43 2.82 -9.58 4.75
C VAL A 43 3.76 -9.63 3.54
N ALA A 44 3.55 -8.77 2.54
CA ALA A 44 4.41 -8.70 1.35
C ALA A 44 5.87 -8.38 1.74
N ALA A 45 6.06 -7.43 2.66
CA ALA A 45 7.37 -7.09 3.21
C ALA A 45 8.05 -8.29 3.89
N GLY A 46 7.31 -9.08 4.66
CA GLY A 46 7.81 -10.30 5.30
C GLY A 46 8.27 -11.36 4.29
N VAL A 47 7.47 -11.59 3.25
CA VAL A 47 7.82 -12.51 2.16
C VAL A 47 9.07 -12.02 1.43
N MET A 48 9.15 -10.73 1.09
CA MET A 48 10.31 -10.14 0.43
C MET A 48 11.56 -10.23 1.30
N TRP A 49 11.44 -9.93 2.59
CA TRP A 49 12.55 -10.06 3.54
C TRP A 49 13.06 -11.49 3.61
N ALA A 50 12.18 -12.48 3.79
CA ALA A 50 12.55 -13.89 3.84
C ALA A 50 13.23 -14.36 2.54
N SER A 51 12.68 -13.99 1.37
CA SER A 51 13.25 -14.31 0.06
C SER A 51 14.66 -13.73 -0.10
N ASN A 52 14.86 -12.49 0.30
CA ASN A 52 16.17 -11.85 0.26
C ASN A 52 17.18 -12.53 1.20
N MET A 53 16.75 -12.98 2.40
CA MET A 53 17.62 -13.69 3.33
C MET A 53 18.05 -15.05 2.77
N VAL A 54 17.15 -15.79 2.13
CA VAL A 54 17.49 -17.05 1.44
C VAL A 54 18.50 -16.80 0.32
N PHE A 55 18.31 -15.74 -0.46
CA PHE A 55 19.24 -15.39 -1.54
C PHE A 55 20.64 -15.04 -1.01
N VAL A 56 20.71 -14.22 0.05
CA VAL A 56 21.99 -13.87 0.72
C VAL A 56 22.70 -15.10 1.28
N ALA A 57 21.95 -16.05 1.85
CA ALA A 57 22.50 -17.28 2.43
C ALA A 57 22.99 -18.29 1.36
N SER A 58 22.60 -18.15 0.10
CA SER A 58 22.96 -19.06 -0.97
C SER A 58 24.48 -19.05 -1.25
N SER A 59 25.11 -20.23 -1.31
CA SER A 59 26.58 -20.36 -1.45
C SER A 59 27.12 -20.10 -2.87
N GLY A 60 26.28 -20.18 -3.89
CA GLY A 60 26.67 -20.04 -5.31
C GLY A 60 26.48 -18.64 -5.90
N VAL A 61 26.19 -17.64 -5.10
CA VAL A 61 25.91 -16.26 -5.55
C VAL A 61 27.11 -15.37 -5.28
N ASP A 62 27.44 -14.50 -6.23
CA ASP A 62 28.49 -13.49 -6.07
C ASP A 62 28.16 -12.47 -4.97
N ILE A 63 29.20 -11.80 -4.46
CA ILE A 63 29.07 -10.84 -3.36
C ILE A 63 28.18 -9.65 -3.71
N VAL A 64 28.21 -9.17 -4.96
CA VAL A 64 27.49 -7.96 -5.40
C VAL A 64 25.97 -8.16 -5.32
N PRO A 65 25.38 -9.21 -5.95
CA PRO A 65 23.94 -9.50 -5.79
C PRO A 65 23.55 -9.73 -4.33
N LYS A 66 24.39 -10.37 -3.51
CA LYS A 66 24.12 -10.59 -2.08
C LYS A 66 23.99 -9.28 -1.31
N VAL A 67 24.90 -8.34 -1.53
CA VAL A 67 24.85 -7.03 -0.87
C VAL A 67 23.59 -6.28 -1.28
N ILE A 68 23.26 -6.27 -2.56
CA ILE A 68 22.05 -5.60 -3.07
C ILE A 68 20.78 -6.23 -2.47
N CYS A 69 20.70 -7.57 -2.42
CA CYS A 69 19.59 -8.26 -1.75
C CYS A 69 19.54 -8.02 -0.24
N GLY A 70 20.70 -7.89 0.41
CA GLY A 70 20.80 -7.54 1.82
C GLY A 70 20.18 -6.16 2.09
N VAL A 71 20.55 -5.14 1.30
CA VAL A 71 19.96 -3.80 1.38
C VAL A 71 18.46 -3.82 1.12
N SER A 72 18.04 -4.54 0.08
CA SER A 72 16.61 -4.73 -0.20
C SER A 72 15.87 -5.40 0.96
N GLY A 73 16.46 -6.42 1.58
CA GLY A 73 15.90 -7.09 2.74
C GLY A 73 15.71 -6.16 3.94
N ILE A 74 16.70 -5.30 4.22
CA ILE A 74 16.58 -4.28 5.28
C ILE A 74 15.44 -3.32 4.99
N LEU A 75 15.32 -2.86 3.73
CA LEU A 75 14.24 -1.96 3.32
C LEU A 75 12.87 -2.63 3.44
N ALA A 76 12.73 -3.88 3.02
CA ALA A 76 11.50 -4.65 3.18
C ALA A 76 11.14 -4.83 4.66
N GLY A 77 12.08 -5.28 5.47
CA GLY A 77 11.87 -5.45 6.91
C GLY A 77 11.45 -4.17 7.61
N GLY A 78 12.15 -3.05 7.32
CA GLY A 78 11.80 -1.72 7.82
C GLY A 78 10.39 -1.28 7.42
N SER A 79 10.01 -1.51 6.17
CA SER A 79 8.66 -1.23 5.64
C SER A 79 7.59 -2.05 6.38
N GLY A 80 7.83 -3.35 6.60
CA GLY A 80 6.93 -4.21 7.35
C GLY A 80 6.74 -3.76 8.80
N VAL A 81 7.85 -3.46 9.50
CA VAL A 81 7.81 -2.94 10.87
C VAL A 81 7.05 -1.63 10.95
N PHE A 82 7.28 -0.73 10.00
CA PHE A 82 6.58 0.55 9.96
C PHE A 82 5.08 0.38 9.69
N GLY A 83 4.68 -0.54 8.80
CA GLY A 83 3.28 -0.90 8.58
C GLY A 83 2.61 -1.43 9.86
N LEU A 84 3.28 -2.32 10.60
CA LEU A 84 2.80 -2.83 11.89
C LEU A 84 2.71 -1.72 12.96
N TYR A 85 3.65 -0.78 12.97
CA TYR A 85 3.60 0.39 13.84
C TYR A 85 2.36 1.24 13.57
N LEU A 86 2.06 1.55 12.30
CA LEU A 86 0.87 2.29 11.92
C LEU A 86 -0.42 1.55 12.30
N LEU A 87 -0.47 0.24 12.10
CA LEU A 87 -1.59 -0.60 12.55
C LEU A 87 -1.83 -0.49 14.04
N ARG A 88 -0.76 -0.53 14.86
CA ARG A 88 -0.85 -0.42 16.31
C ARG A 88 -1.30 0.98 16.74
N GLU A 89 -0.71 2.03 16.18
CA GLU A 89 -1.04 3.43 16.47
C GLU A 89 -2.53 3.70 16.21
N HIS A 90 -3.03 3.29 15.03
CA HIS A 90 -4.40 3.62 14.62
C HIS A 90 -5.47 2.70 15.22
N ARG A 91 -5.12 1.50 15.69
CA ARG A 91 -6.05 0.68 16.49
C ARG A 91 -6.51 1.37 17.78
N ALA A 92 -5.65 2.16 18.39
CA ALA A 92 -5.98 2.93 19.58
C ALA A 92 -6.91 4.12 19.25
N LEU A 93 -6.76 4.74 18.07
CA LEU A 93 -7.55 5.88 17.61
C LEU A 93 -8.93 5.50 17.05
N GLY A 94 -9.12 4.23 16.67
CA GLY A 94 -10.21 3.78 15.79
C GLY A 94 -11.62 3.82 16.37
N ARG A 95 -11.82 4.11 17.65
CA ARG A 95 -13.15 3.97 18.27
C ARG A 95 -13.99 5.23 18.25
N TYR A 96 -13.41 6.42 18.28
CA TYR A 96 -14.14 7.68 18.46
C TYR A 96 -13.73 8.73 17.42
N ALA A 97 -14.72 9.30 16.71
CA ALA A 97 -14.50 10.34 15.72
C ALA A 97 -13.86 11.61 16.33
N ALA A 98 -14.13 11.92 17.61
CA ALA A 98 -13.51 13.02 18.31
C ALA A 98 -11.98 12.87 18.42
N HIS A 99 -11.47 11.66 18.66
CA HIS A 99 -10.03 11.41 18.66
C HIS A 99 -9.42 11.56 17.28
N ALA A 100 -10.15 11.15 16.22
CA ALA A 100 -9.72 11.33 14.85
C ALA A 100 -9.64 12.82 14.47
N ALA A 101 -10.65 13.63 14.84
CA ALA A 101 -10.65 15.06 14.57
C ALA A 101 -9.45 15.76 15.27
N ASN A 102 -9.18 15.42 16.53
CA ASN A 102 -8.01 15.93 17.25
C ASN A 102 -6.69 15.50 16.58
N TYR A 103 -6.61 14.25 16.13
CA TYR A 103 -5.43 13.73 15.44
C TYR A 103 -5.17 14.47 14.13
N PHE A 104 -6.20 14.76 13.33
CA PHE A 104 -6.06 15.55 12.10
C PHE A 104 -5.69 17.00 12.38
N GLN A 105 -6.30 17.64 13.37
CA GLN A 105 -5.93 19.01 13.77
C GLN A 105 -4.46 19.13 14.17
N LEU A 106 -3.93 18.13 14.89
CA LEU A 106 -2.53 18.11 15.30
C LEU A 106 -1.55 17.91 14.13
N HIS A 107 -2.01 17.23 13.05
CA HIS A 107 -1.18 16.94 11.89
C HIS A 107 -1.43 17.87 10.70
N GLU A 108 -2.47 18.69 10.75
CA GLU A 108 -2.75 19.72 9.76
C GLU A 108 -1.74 20.85 9.90
N LYS A 109 -0.80 20.93 8.96
CA LYS A 109 0.17 22.02 8.92
C LYS A 109 -0.37 23.16 8.07
N HIS A 110 -0.13 24.40 8.50
CA HIS A 110 -0.60 25.60 7.81
C HIS A 110 -0.18 25.68 6.34
N ASN A 111 1.01 25.15 5.99
CA ASN A 111 1.57 25.24 4.63
C ASN A 111 1.33 23.98 3.76
N THR A 112 1.19 22.79 4.35
CA THR A 112 1.13 21.51 3.64
C THR A 112 -0.17 20.74 3.88
N GLY A 113 -1.06 21.26 4.73
CA GLY A 113 -2.30 20.56 5.08
C GLY A 113 -2.04 19.14 5.58
N LEU A 114 -2.68 18.16 4.96
CA LEU A 114 -2.57 16.73 5.29
C LEU A 114 -1.55 15.96 4.43
N GLN A 115 -0.71 16.65 3.63
CA GLN A 115 0.24 15.99 2.74
C GLN A 115 1.25 15.10 3.49
N ASP A 116 1.79 15.58 4.62
CA ASP A 116 2.74 14.80 5.41
C ASP A 116 2.11 13.49 5.93
N LEU A 117 0.83 13.53 6.27
CA LEU A 117 0.08 12.37 6.72
C LEU A 117 -0.16 11.38 5.57
N SER A 118 -0.48 11.88 4.38
CA SER A 118 -0.66 11.04 3.19
C SER A 118 0.62 10.33 2.79
N VAL A 119 1.78 11.01 2.87
CA VAL A 119 3.09 10.39 2.65
C VAL A 119 3.37 9.32 3.71
N LYS A 120 3.12 9.62 5.00
CA LYS A 120 3.30 8.66 6.10
C LYS A 120 2.49 7.37 5.86
N TYR A 121 1.26 7.48 5.37
CA TYR A 121 0.39 6.33 5.12
C TYR A 121 0.80 5.50 3.89
N SER A 122 1.42 6.12 2.89
CA SER A 122 1.89 5.44 1.69
C SER A 122 3.27 4.76 1.85
N LEU A 123 4.03 5.10 2.92
CA LEU A 123 5.40 4.60 3.16
C LEU A 123 5.52 3.07 3.19
N PRO A 124 4.61 2.29 3.85
CA PRO A 124 4.72 0.84 3.88
C PRO A 124 4.74 0.23 2.47
N TRP A 125 3.81 0.64 1.60
CA TRP A 125 3.79 0.15 0.22
C TRP A 125 4.96 0.65 -0.61
N ALA A 126 5.34 1.91 -0.45
CA ALA A 126 6.50 2.47 -1.15
C ALA A 126 7.77 1.66 -0.83
N GLY A 127 8.00 1.32 0.43
CA GLY A 127 9.16 0.54 0.83
C GLY A 127 9.14 -0.88 0.26
N VAL A 128 7.99 -1.54 0.19
CA VAL A 128 7.84 -2.86 -0.46
C VAL A 128 8.15 -2.76 -1.95
N MET A 129 7.60 -1.76 -2.66
CA MET A 129 7.83 -1.57 -4.10
C MET A 129 9.29 -1.30 -4.42
N TRP A 130 9.97 -0.45 -3.62
CA TRP A 130 11.39 -0.21 -3.79
C TRP A 130 12.23 -1.45 -3.48
N SER A 131 11.90 -2.20 -2.43
CA SER A 131 12.55 -3.46 -2.14
C SER A 131 12.40 -4.45 -3.30
N PHE A 132 11.20 -4.58 -3.87
CA PHE A 132 10.96 -5.40 -5.04
C PHE A 132 11.80 -4.98 -6.25
N ALA A 133 11.86 -3.69 -6.54
CA ALA A 133 12.66 -3.16 -7.65
C ALA A 133 14.18 -3.46 -7.47
N ILE A 134 14.69 -3.24 -6.24
CA ILE A 134 16.10 -3.51 -5.91
C ILE A 134 16.40 -5.02 -6.00
N THR A 135 15.52 -5.87 -5.47
CA THR A 135 15.67 -7.34 -5.58
C THR A 135 15.65 -7.80 -7.04
N SER A 136 14.71 -7.27 -7.84
CA SER A 136 14.62 -7.61 -9.26
C SER A 136 15.91 -7.22 -10.00
N PHE A 137 16.48 -6.06 -9.67
CA PHE A 137 17.76 -5.63 -10.23
C PHE A 137 18.91 -6.57 -9.82
N ALA A 138 18.98 -7.00 -8.56
CA ALA A 138 19.96 -7.96 -8.08
C ALA A 138 19.86 -9.31 -8.81
N VAL A 139 18.62 -9.77 -9.02
CA VAL A 139 18.37 -11.02 -9.76
C VAL A 139 18.83 -10.89 -11.22
N VAL A 140 18.57 -9.78 -11.88
CA VAL A 140 19.04 -9.53 -13.26
C VAL A 140 20.57 -9.58 -13.33
N ILE A 141 21.28 -8.92 -12.38
CA ILE A 141 22.75 -8.99 -12.32
C ILE A 141 23.21 -10.43 -12.12
N PHE A 142 22.59 -11.16 -11.19
CA PHE A 142 22.92 -12.55 -10.94
C PHE A 142 22.72 -13.45 -12.16
N LEU A 143 21.61 -13.24 -12.89
CA LEU A 143 21.35 -13.96 -14.14
C LEU A 143 22.39 -13.66 -15.22
N PHE A 144 22.72 -12.38 -15.36
CA PHE A 144 23.72 -11.96 -16.36
C PHE A 144 25.11 -12.53 -16.04
N SER A 145 25.54 -12.47 -14.77
CA SER A 145 26.82 -13.06 -14.36
C SER A 145 26.80 -14.59 -14.50
N SER A 146 25.69 -15.23 -14.22
CA SER A 146 25.53 -16.70 -14.39
C SER A 146 25.50 -17.11 -15.85
N LEU A 147 24.88 -16.34 -16.77
CA LEU A 147 24.91 -16.59 -18.21
C LEU A 147 26.34 -16.48 -18.78
N VAL A 148 27.15 -15.55 -18.29
CA VAL A 148 28.54 -15.41 -18.68
C VAL A 148 29.40 -16.59 -18.16
N ALA A 149 29.07 -17.12 -16.96
CA ALA A 149 29.71 -18.29 -16.38
C ALA A 149 29.22 -19.61 -16.96
N LEU A 150 28.12 -19.64 -17.73
CA LEU A 150 27.33 -20.82 -18.08
C LEU A 150 27.79 -21.59 -19.31
N ALA A 151 29.07 -21.62 -19.58
CA ALA A 151 29.57 -22.70 -20.42
C ALA A 151 29.41 -24.11 -19.75
N GLY A 152 28.90 -24.21 -18.51
CA GLY A 152 28.99 -25.48 -17.76
C GLY A 152 27.93 -25.93 -16.76
N ALA A 153 26.81 -25.23 -16.48
CA ALA A 153 25.93 -25.72 -15.39
C ALA A 153 24.41 -25.43 -15.54
N HIS A 154 23.66 -26.52 -15.73
CA HIS A 154 22.18 -26.49 -15.93
C HIS A 154 21.32 -26.22 -14.67
N ALA A 155 21.90 -26.15 -13.47
CA ALA A 155 21.16 -26.05 -12.21
C ALA A 155 20.51 -24.67 -11.97
N HIS A 156 21.03 -23.62 -12.58
CA HIS A 156 20.55 -22.25 -12.37
C HIS A 156 19.27 -21.90 -13.13
N ILE A 157 18.95 -22.62 -14.20
CA ILE A 157 17.76 -22.40 -15.03
C ILE A 157 16.48 -22.68 -14.23
N ALA A 158 16.47 -23.72 -13.41
CA ALA A 158 15.29 -24.10 -12.63
C ALA A 158 14.92 -23.05 -11.56
N PHE A 159 15.91 -22.47 -10.88
CA PHE A 159 15.69 -21.45 -9.86
C PHE A 159 15.18 -20.12 -10.49
N THR A 160 15.72 -19.77 -11.65
CA THR A 160 15.29 -18.60 -12.42
C THR A 160 13.85 -18.71 -12.87
N LEU A 161 13.45 -19.85 -13.42
CA LEU A 161 12.07 -20.13 -13.81
C LEU A 161 11.13 -20.04 -12.60
N PHE A 162 11.54 -20.53 -11.45
CA PHE A 162 10.74 -20.45 -10.23
C PHE A 162 10.50 -18.99 -9.78
N LEU A 163 11.54 -18.14 -9.81
CA LEU A 163 11.42 -16.72 -9.48
C LEU A 163 10.56 -15.96 -10.51
N VAL A 164 10.77 -16.18 -11.81
CA VAL A 164 9.98 -15.55 -12.87
C VAL A 164 8.51 -15.97 -12.78
N ILE A 165 8.24 -17.26 -12.52
CA ILE A 165 6.88 -17.76 -12.32
C ILE A 165 6.27 -17.16 -11.04
N GLY A 166 7.02 -17.06 -9.94
CA GLY A 166 6.57 -16.45 -8.70
C GLY A 166 6.18 -14.99 -8.88
N VAL A 167 7.02 -14.21 -9.57
CA VAL A 167 6.75 -12.80 -9.92
C VAL A 167 5.54 -12.68 -10.84
N TYR A 168 5.44 -13.55 -11.86
CA TYR A 168 4.31 -13.52 -12.80
C TYR A 168 2.98 -13.90 -12.13
N VAL A 169 2.97 -14.89 -11.24
CA VAL A 169 1.79 -15.30 -10.47
C VAL A 169 1.39 -14.19 -9.50
N HIS A 170 2.37 -13.53 -8.86
CA HIS A 170 2.10 -12.41 -7.96
C HIS A 170 1.56 -11.18 -8.72
N ALA A 171 2.13 -10.85 -9.86
CA ALA A 171 1.65 -9.75 -10.71
C ALA A 171 0.24 -10.01 -11.25
N ARG A 172 -0.09 -11.26 -11.63
CA ARG A 172 -1.45 -11.65 -12.01
C ARG A 172 -2.43 -11.66 -10.82
N GLY A 173 -1.96 -11.96 -9.63
CA GLY A 173 -2.77 -11.91 -8.41
C GLY A 173 -3.18 -10.49 -8.00
N VAL A 174 -2.40 -9.48 -8.39
CA VAL A 174 -2.69 -8.06 -8.10
C VAL A 174 -3.66 -7.45 -9.13
N GLU A 175 -3.60 -7.88 -10.40
CA GLU A 175 -4.52 -7.35 -11.43
C GLU A 175 -6.02 -7.64 -11.17
N PRO A 176 -6.44 -8.86 -10.79
CA PRO A 176 -7.86 -9.08 -10.49
C PRO A 176 -8.33 -8.32 -9.25
N THR A 177 -7.45 -8.05 -8.28
CA THR A 177 -7.81 -7.27 -7.08
C THR A 177 -8.08 -5.80 -7.43
N ILE A 178 -7.31 -5.20 -8.35
CA ILE A 178 -7.56 -3.83 -8.84
C ILE A 178 -8.80 -3.78 -9.73
N GLY A 179 -9.00 -4.78 -10.57
CA GLY A 179 -10.19 -4.92 -11.42
C GLY A 179 -11.46 -5.21 -10.64
N ASP A 180 -11.35 -6.01 -9.57
CA ASP A 180 -12.45 -6.31 -8.67
C ASP A 180 -12.78 -5.14 -7.75
N LEU A 181 -11.79 -4.37 -7.28
CA LEU A 181 -11.99 -3.11 -6.58
C LEU A 181 -12.74 -2.11 -7.46
N ARG A 182 -12.41 -2.01 -8.75
CA ARG A 182 -13.15 -1.16 -9.69
C ARG A 182 -14.59 -1.64 -9.90
N ARG A 183 -14.84 -2.96 -9.98
CA ARG A 183 -16.19 -3.53 -10.09
C ARG A 183 -16.99 -3.37 -8.80
N VAL A 184 -16.36 -3.52 -7.65
CA VAL A 184 -16.97 -3.27 -6.33
C VAL A 184 -17.33 -1.79 -6.21
N PHE A 185 -16.43 -0.88 -6.61
CA PHE A 185 -16.69 0.57 -6.62
C PHE A 185 -17.85 0.95 -7.57
N LEU A 186 -17.97 0.28 -8.73
CA LEU A 186 -19.07 0.49 -9.66
C LEU A 186 -20.37 -0.16 -9.19
N ARG A 187 -20.32 -1.22 -8.39
CA ARG A 187 -21.49 -1.94 -7.86
C ARG A 187 -22.04 -1.34 -6.57
N TYR A 188 -21.18 -0.73 -5.76
CA TYR A 188 -21.55 0.02 -4.56
C TYR A 188 -21.47 1.53 -4.78
N GLY A 189 -21.47 1.95 -6.07
CA GLY A 189 -21.61 3.35 -6.44
C GLY A 189 -22.75 3.95 -5.62
N PHE A 190 -22.46 5.06 -4.96
CA PHE A 190 -23.33 5.82 -4.08
C PHE A 190 -24.78 5.71 -4.52
N PRO A 191 -25.70 5.34 -3.63
CA PRO A 191 -27.11 5.51 -3.92
C PRO A 191 -27.29 6.96 -4.32
N ARG A 192 -27.67 7.17 -5.59
CA ARG A 192 -28.03 8.51 -6.08
C ARG A 192 -28.98 9.08 -5.05
N LEU A 193 -28.55 10.10 -4.33
CA LEU A 193 -29.45 10.90 -3.51
C LEU A 193 -30.62 11.25 -4.41
N ALA A 194 -31.78 10.67 -4.11
CA ALA A 194 -32.99 10.98 -4.83
C ALA A 194 -33.14 12.49 -4.86
N PRO A 195 -33.40 13.12 -6.02
CA PRO A 195 -33.64 14.55 -6.09
C PRO A 195 -34.75 14.86 -5.09
N HIS A 196 -34.46 15.80 -4.18
CA HIS A 196 -35.44 16.29 -3.22
C HIS A 196 -36.75 16.58 -3.94
N ALA A 197 -37.80 15.84 -3.60
CA ALA A 197 -39.15 16.16 -4.03
C ALA A 197 -39.42 17.65 -3.66
N PRO A 198 -39.97 18.45 -4.59
CA PRO A 198 -40.27 19.84 -4.27
C PRO A 198 -41.26 19.85 -3.12
N VAL A 199 -40.89 20.55 -2.05
CA VAL A 199 -41.77 20.85 -0.90
C VAL A 199 -43.04 21.51 -1.45
N ALA A 200 -44.15 20.79 -1.40
CA ALA A 200 -45.48 21.36 -1.71
C ALA A 200 -45.67 22.57 -0.81
N ARG A 201 -45.72 23.74 -1.43
CA ARG A 201 -46.08 25.01 -0.80
C ARG A 201 -47.51 24.91 -0.40
N GLU A 202 -47.76 24.60 0.86
CA GLU A 202 -49.11 24.66 1.46
C GLU A 202 -49.57 26.11 1.46
N ASN A 203 -50.44 26.45 0.52
CA ASN A 203 -51.19 27.68 0.46
C ASN A 203 -52.10 27.75 1.68
N ARG A 204 -51.69 28.39 2.76
CA ARG A 204 -52.62 28.94 3.75
C ARG A 204 -53.26 30.21 3.20
N THR A 205 -54.38 30.05 2.53
CA THR A 205 -55.35 31.11 2.37
C THR A 205 -56.30 31.07 3.56
N ASN A 206 -56.21 32.11 4.37
CA ASN A 206 -57.28 32.81 5.07
C ASN A 206 -58.54 32.08 5.61
N LEU A 207 -58.69 32.15 6.90
CA LEU A 207 -59.82 32.94 7.46
C LEU A 207 -59.47 33.32 8.91
#